data_13a8ebf98c8192a29c8ea7a4444edd8d
#
_entry.id   13a8ebf98c8192a29c8ea7a4444edd8d
#
_cell.length_a   1.000
_cell.length_b   1.000
_cell.length_c   1.000
_cell.angle_alpha   90.00
_cell.angle_beta   90.00
_cell.angle_gamma   90.00
#
_symmetry.space_group_name_H-M   'P 1'
#
loop_
_entity.id
_entity.type
_entity.pdbx_description
1 polymer ?
#
loop_
_entity_poly.entity_id
_entity_poly.type
_entity_poly.pdbx_seq_one_letter_code
_entity_poly.pdbx_strand_id
1 'polypeptide(L)' 'IFVADSESDDVQNPGWEMGIRIGDALTGWVTEFVLVPSGDPRSTAGNGAEFVAVDRDGNMYGGEPRPRTLRKYVRVRR' A
#
# COMPACT_ATOMS: atom_id res chain seq x y z
N ILE A 1 2.95 9.69 -7.61
CA ILE A 1 1.62 9.12 -7.40
C ILE A 1 1.73 8.01 -6.36
N PHE A 2 0.81 8.02 -5.41
CA PHE A 2 0.72 6.98 -4.38
C PHE A 2 -0.66 6.35 -4.47
N VAL A 3 -0.70 5.03 -4.64
CA VAL A 3 -1.94 4.28 -4.83
C VAL A 3 -2.04 3.17 -3.80
N ALA A 4 -3.08 3.23 -2.99
CA ALA A 4 -3.37 2.17 -2.03
C ALA A 4 -4.21 1.09 -2.71
N ASP A 5 -3.76 -0.15 -2.59
CA ASP A 5 -4.49 -1.33 -3.07
C ASP A 5 -4.86 -2.17 -1.84
N SER A 6 -6.13 -2.16 -1.50
CA SER A 6 -6.62 -2.76 -0.27
C SER A 6 -7.23 -4.14 -0.45
N GLU A 7 -7.54 -4.55 -1.66
CA GLU A 7 -8.37 -5.72 -1.87
C GLU A 7 -7.83 -6.74 -2.88
N SER A 8 -6.61 -6.54 -3.38
CA SER A 8 -6.01 -7.54 -4.25
C SER A 8 -5.62 -8.77 -3.44
N ASP A 9 -6.20 -9.89 -3.81
CA ASP A 9 -5.93 -11.19 -3.20
C ASP A 9 -6.07 -12.29 -4.26
N ASP A 10 -5.97 -13.56 -3.85
CA ASP A 10 -6.06 -14.68 -4.78
C ASP A 10 -7.44 -14.87 -5.39
N VAL A 11 -8.46 -14.24 -4.84
CA VAL A 11 -9.84 -14.31 -5.32
C VAL A 11 -10.20 -13.06 -6.13
N GLN A 12 -9.97 -11.88 -5.56
CA GLN A 12 -10.36 -10.61 -6.17
C GLN A 12 -9.48 -10.21 -7.35
N ASN A 13 -8.19 -10.45 -7.24
CA ASN A 13 -7.22 -10.07 -8.26
C ASN A 13 -6.00 -10.99 -8.22
N PRO A 14 -6.14 -12.23 -8.70
CA PRO A 14 -5.06 -13.22 -8.64
C PRO A 14 -3.76 -12.72 -9.27
N GLY A 15 -2.65 -12.94 -8.57
CA GLY A 15 -1.33 -12.51 -9.02
C GLY A 15 -0.91 -11.12 -8.56
N TRP A 16 -1.80 -10.38 -7.88
CA TRP A 16 -1.48 -9.06 -7.33
C TRP A 16 -1.49 -9.10 -5.81
N GLU A 17 -0.63 -8.31 -5.22
CA GLU A 17 -0.54 -8.20 -3.77
C GLU A 17 -1.07 -6.86 -3.29
N MET A 18 -1.68 -6.86 -2.11
CA MET A 18 -2.11 -5.64 -1.45
C MET A 18 -0.92 -4.83 -0.98
N GLY A 19 -0.98 -3.54 -1.16
CA GLY A 19 0.10 -2.67 -0.73
C GLY A 19 -0.09 -1.25 -1.23
N ILE A 20 0.97 -0.47 -1.13
CA ILE A 20 0.99 0.90 -1.65
C ILE A 20 1.99 0.94 -2.79
N ARG A 21 1.51 1.33 -3.96
CA ARG A 21 2.36 1.49 -5.14
C ARG A 21 2.71 2.96 -5.31
N ILE A 22 3.98 3.21 -5.58
CA ILE A 22 4.50 4.55 -5.84
C ILE A 22 4.89 4.60 -7.30
N GLY A 23 4.42 5.60 -7.99
CA GLY A 23 4.66 5.74 -9.42
C GLY A 23 5.11 7.15 -9.81
N ASP A 24 5.69 7.21 -10.99
CA ASP A 24 6.08 8.48 -11.59
C ASP A 24 4.87 9.10 -12.30
N ALA A 25 4.52 10.32 -11.92
CA ALA A 25 3.34 10.99 -12.45
C ALA A 25 3.49 11.37 -13.94
N LEU A 26 4.71 11.50 -14.42
CA LEU A 26 4.96 11.86 -15.83
C LEU A 26 4.91 10.65 -16.75
N THR A 27 5.45 9.51 -16.30
CA THR A 27 5.56 8.32 -17.14
C THR A 27 4.47 7.30 -16.89
N GLY A 28 3.85 7.33 -15.71
CA GLY A 28 2.88 6.32 -15.29
C GLY A 28 3.52 5.02 -14.80
N TRP A 29 4.85 4.91 -14.81
CA TRP A 29 5.52 3.70 -14.35
C TRP A 29 5.50 3.58 -12.83
N VAL A 30 5.23 2.37 -12.34
CA VAL A 30 5.38 2.05 -10.92
C VAL A 30 6.87 1.87 -10.64
N THR A 31 7.39 2.64 -9.71
CA THR A 31 8.81 2.63 -9.35
C THR A 31 9.09 1.92 -8.04
N GLU A 32 8.11 1.85 -7.15
CA GLU A 32 8.26 1.22 -5.84
C GLU A 32 6.96 0.58 -5.40
N PHE A 33 7.07 -0.46 -4.60
CA PHE A 33 5.93 -1.12 -3.99
C PHE A 33 6.23 -1.39 -2.51
N VAL A 34 5.29 -0.99 -1.66
CA VAL A 34 5.37 -1.23 -0.21
C VAL A 34 4.29 -2.24 0.15
N LEU A 35 4.71 -3.44 0.48
CA LEU A 35 3.80 -4.48 0.95
C LEU A 35 3.35 -4.15 2.37
N VAL A 36 2.05 -4.03 2.58
CA VAL A 36 1.55 -3.83 3.94
C VAL A 36 1.64 -5.13 4.72
N PRO A 37 1.89 -5.07 6.05
CA PRO A 37 2.07 -6.30 6.84
C PRO A 37 0.88 -7.25 6.81
N SER A 38 -0.32 -6.74 6.63
CA SER A 38 -1.55 -7.54 6.54
C SER A 38 -1.94 -7.86 5.10
N GLY A 39 -1.06 -7.60 4.14
CA GLY A 39 -1.35 -7.68 2.72
C GLY A 39 -1.12 -9.03 2.07
N ASP A 40 -0.87 -10.08 2.81
CA ASP A 40 -0.69 -11.43 2.24
C ASP A 40 -1.99 -11.87 1.56
N PRO A 41 -1.99 -12.12 0.23
CA PRO A 41 -3.20 -12.48 -0.49
C PRO A 41 -3.83 -13.81 -0.03
N ARG A 42 -3.07 -14.61 0.71
CA ARG A 42 -3.57 -15.87 1.26
C ARG A 42 -4.20 -15.69 2.64
N SER A 43 -4.06 -14.49 3.22
CA SER A 43 -4.60 -14.19 4.53
C SER A 43 -5.96 -13.53 4.38
N THR A 44 -6.90 -13.95 5.22
CA THR A 44 -8.21 -13.29 5.31
C THR A 44 -8.25 -12.24 6.41
N ALA A 45 -7.11 -11.97 7.04
CA ALA A 45 -7.05 -11.17 8.26
C ALA A 45 -6.82 -9.69 7.99
N GLY A 46 -7.42 -9.08 7.04
CA GLY A 46 -7.30 -7.66 6.81
C GLY A 46 -7.42 -7.30 5.35
N ASN A 47 -7.62 -6.03 5.09
CA ASN A 47 -7.84 -5.53 3.75
C ASN A 47 -6.67 -4.68 3.22
N GLY A 48 -5.56 -4.60 3.95
CA GLY A 48 -4.50 -3.68 3.58
C GLY A 48 -4.92 -2.22 3.75
N ALA A 49 -4.13 -1.30 3.22
CA ALA A 49 -4.40 0.12 3.32
C ALA A 49 -5.51 0.52 2.34
N GLU A 50 -6.57 1.14 2.85
CA GLU A 50 -7.65 1.67 2.01
C GLU A 50 -7.43 3.14 1.62
N PHE A 51 -6.54 3.83 2.32
CA PHE A 51 -6.15 5.17 1.92
C PHE A 51 -4.66 5.39 2.17
N VAL A 52 -4.12 6.38 1.50
CA VAL A 52 -2.72 6.78 1.67
C VAL A 52 -2.64 8.30 1.70
N ALA A 53 -1.78 8.81 2.57
CA ALA A 53 -1.41 10.22 2.62
C ALA A 53 0.10 10.34 2.69
N VAL A 54 0.64 11.47 2.26
CA VAL A 54 2.08 11.68 2.22
C VAL A 54 2.38 13.03 2.85
N ASP A 55 3.37 13.06 3.76
CA ASP A 55 3.79 14.32 4.34
C ASP A 55 4.88 15.00 3.50
N ARG A 56 5.30 16.20 3.92
CA ARG A 56 6.30 16.95 3.17
C ARG A 56 7.68 16.31 3.11
N ASP A 57 7.96 15.40 4.04
CA ASP A 57 9.24 14.69 4.08
C ASP A 57 9.21 13.41 3.23
N GLY A 58 8.09 13.10 2.63
CA GLY A 58 7.92 11.91 1.80
C GLY A 58 7.56 10.66 2.56
N ASN A 59 7.20 10.77 3.84
CA ASN A 59 6.71 9.63 4.60
C ASN A 59 5.26 9.36 4.25
N MET A 60 4.89 8.08 4.17
CA MET A 60 3.54 7.68 3.83
C MET A 60 2.78 7.22 5.07
N TYR A 61 1.48 7.46 5.06
CA TYR A 61 0.57 6.98 6.08
C TYR A 61 -0.51 6.16 5.40
N GLY A 62 -0.68 4.91 5.83
CA GLY A 62 -1.70 4.02 5.30
C GLY A 62 -2.69 3.62 6.37
N GLY A 63 -3.97 3.81 6.11
CA GLY A 63 -5.03 3.43 7.04
C GLY A 63 -5.64 2.09 6.68
N GLU A 64 -5.65 1.17 7.64
CA GLU A 64 -6.19 -0.16 7.47
C GLU A 64 -7.43 -0.33 8.35
N PRO A 65 -8.66 -0.38 7.77
CA PRO A 65 -9.90 -0.54 8.55
C PRO A 65 -9.93 -1.83 9.36
N ARG A 66 -9.31 -2.83 8.84
CA ARG A 66 -9.04 -4.09 9.54
C ARG A 66 -7.53 -4.30 9.54
N PRO A 67 -6.88 -4.26 10.65
CA PRO A 67 -7.30 -4.30 12.07
C PRO A 67 -7.53 -2.93 12.75
N ARG A 68 -7.94 -1.90 12.06
CA ARG A 68 -8.13 -0.55 12.58
C ARG A 68 -6.80 0.10 12.96
N THR A 69 -5.88 0.07 12.03
CA THR A 69 -4.52 0.52 12.25
C THR A 69 -4.17 1.65 11.30
N LEU A 70 -3.46 2.64 11.81
CA LEU A 70 -2.79 3.64 10.98
C LEU A 70 -1.30 3.35 11.03
N ARG A 71 -0.70 3.15 9.87
CA ARG A 71 0.73 2.87 9.77
C ARG A 71 1.45 4.03 9.11
N LYS A 72 2.62 4.35 9.67
CA LYS A 72 3.53 5.31 9.07
C LYS A 72 4.71 4.55 8.46
N TYR A 73 4.98 4.83 7.19
CA TYR A 73 6.12 4.28 6.47
C TYR A 73 7.13 5.41 6.26
N VAL A 74 8.26 5.29 6.93
CA VAL A 74 9.29 6.34 6.88
C VAL A 74 10.14 6.16 5.64
N ARG A 75 10.29 7.23 4.87
CA ARG A 75 11.15 7.23 3.70
C ARG A 75 12.61 7.17 4.16
N VAL A 76 13.32 6.16 3.67
CA VAL A 76 14.76 6.01 3.92
C VAL A 76 15.52 6.58 2.73
N ARG A 77 16.37 7.54 2.98
CA ARG A 77 17.24 8.12 1.95
C ARG A 77 18.51 7.30 1.84
N ARG A 78 18.87 6.99 0.63
CA ARG A 78 20.09 6.24 0.35
C ARG A 78 21.10 7.09 -0.39
#